data_fca98430bb8b4a9bf69c780ddd10778f
#
_entry.id   fca98430bb8b4a9bf69c780ddd10778f
#
_cell.length_a   1.000
_cell.length_b   1.000
_cell.length_c   1.000
_cell.angle_alpha   90.00
_cell.angle_beta   90.00
_cell.angle_gamma   90.00
#
_symmetry.space_group_name_H-M   'P 1'
#
loop_
_entity.id
_entity.type
_entity.pdbx_description
1 polymer ?
#
loop_
_entity_poly.entity_id
_entity_poly.type
_entity_poly.pdbx_seq_one_letter_code
_entity_poly.pdbx_strand_id
1 'polypeptide(L)'
;MRKFLFGVLLTVTIILVYRQCTYEPRVVIKESTSLLQEQLKNVSKLVVTEGHFSEVFNYENSKEIFGDYLTAEKKALVIVNAKVSIAYDLKKLTYKIDEETKTLQILSIPEHEISMNPDLEYYDIQDDFLNAFEAEDYNNIKDSVNKSLLETVEKSALVSNAQNRLISELSKFYILTNSLGWKLEYKGNQVKTEDDFERLVL
;
A
#
# COMPACT_ATOMS: atom_id res chain seq x y z
N MET A 1 -26.74 24.40 -67.25
CA MET A 1 -26.92 24.86 -65.84
C MET A 1 -27.34 23.72 -64.91
N ARG A 2 -28.36 22.89 -65.21
CA ARG A 2 -28.76 21.76 -64.32
C ARG A 2 -27.66 20.75 -63.97
N LYS A 3 -26.80 20.38 -64.98
CA LYS A 3 -25.70 19.44 -64.75
C LYS A 3 -24.58 20.02 -63.90
N PHE A 4 -24.32 21.32 -63.90
CA PHE A 4 -23.36 22.02 -63.06
C PHE A 4 -23.83 22.07 -61.60
N LEU A 5 -25.14 22.37 -61.41
CA LEU A 5 -25.76 22.36 -60.07
C LEU A 5 -25.69 20.98 -59.38
N PHE A 6 -25.86 19.89 -60.16
CA PHE A 6 -25.75 18.53 -59.67
C PHE A 6 -24.32 18.21 -59.23
N GLY A 7 -23.29 18.68 -59.95
CA GLY A 7 -21.88 18.50 -59.59
C GLY A 7 -21.52 19.21 -58.27
N VAL A 8 -21.98 20.44 -58.10
CA VAL A 8 -21.76 21.20 -56.88
C VAL A 8 -22.47 20.56 -55.67
N LEU A 9 -23.71 20.08 -55.85
CA LEU A 9 -24.44 19.38 -54.77
C LEU A 9 -23.75 18.10 -54.34
N LEU A 10 -23.22 17.33 -55.28
CA LEU A 10 -22.48 16.08 -55.02
C LEU A 10 -21.19 16.33 -54.25
N THR A 11 -20.42 17.36 -54.62
CA THR A 11 -19.16 17.69 -53.88
C THR A 11 -19.45 18.21 -52.49
N VAL A 12 -20.48 18.97 -52.27
CA VAL A 12 -20.87 19.43 -50.93
C VAL A 12 -21.31 18.27 -50.02
N THR A 13 -22.08 17.31 -50.56
CA THR A 13 -22.47 16.11 -49.80
C THR A 13 -21.25 15.24 -49.46
N ILE A 14 -20.29 15.05 -50.35
CA ILE A 14 -19.08 14.31 -50.07
C ILE A 14 -18.23 14.98 -48.98
N ILE A 15 -18.10 16.32 -49.01
CA ILE A 15 -17.39 17.11 -47.98
C ILE A 15 -18.09 17.01 -46.65
N LEU A 16 -19.40 17.04 -46.58
CA LEU A 16 -20.17 16.92 -45.32
C LEU A 16 -20.03 15.51 -44.71
N VAL A 17 -20.11 14.45 -45.54
CA VAL A 17 -19.90 13.07 -45.08
C VAL A 17 -18.48 12.88 -44.62
N TYR A 18 -17.47 13.40 -45.33
CA TYR A 18 -16.07 13.33 -44.90
C TYR A 18 -15.82 14.03 -43.56
N ARG A 19 -16.39 15.22 -43.34
CA ARG A 19 -16.32 15.94 -42.06
C ARG A 19 -16.99 15.18 -40.92
N GLN A 20 -18.10 14.49 -41.18
CA GLN A 20 -18.81 13.70 -40.19
C GLN A 20 -18.08 12.42 -39.82
N CYS A 21 -17.37 11.77 -40.77
CA CYS A 21 -16.53 10.60 -40.52
C CYS A 21 -15.20 10.95 -39.82
N THR A 22 -14.72 12.21 -39.93
CA THR A 22 -13.45 12.64 -39.34
C THR A 22 -13.62 13.28 -37.95
N TYR A 23 -14.87 13.37 -37.47
CA TYR A 23 -15.17 13.91 -36.15
C TYR A 23 -14.88 12.83 -35.10
N GLU A 24 -13.60 12.68 -34.75
CA GLU A 24 -13.23 11.91 -33.57
C GLU A 24 -13.78 12.63 -32.33
N PRO A 25 -14.53 11.94 -31.47
CA PRO A 25 -15.14 12.59 -30.31
C PRO A 25 -14.07 12.87 -29.25
N ARG A 26 -13.49 14.06 -29.25
CA ARG A 26 -12.68 14.58 -28.11
C ARG A 26 -13.44 14.49 -26.76
N VAL A 27 -14.77 14.41 -26.85
CA VAL A 27 -15.65 14.25 -25.67
C VAL A 27 -15.41 12.93 -24.94
N VAL A 28 -15.24 11.81 -25.67
CA VAL A 28 -15.03 10.47 -25.09
C VAL A 28 -13.69 10.38 -24.35
N ILE A 29 -12.64 11.03 -24.88
CA ILE A 29 -11.32 11.05 -24.21
C ILE A 29 -11.40 11.84 -22.90
N LYS A 30 -12.12 12.96 -22.90
CA LYS A 30 -12.26 13.82 -21.72
C LYS A 30 -13.10 13.14 -20.62
N GLU A 31 -14.15 12.41 -20.99
CA GLU A 31 -14.94 11.60 -20.05
C GLU A 31 -14.13 10.43 -19.49
N SER A 32 -13.38 9.72 -20.34
CA SER A 32 -12.55 8.60 -19.87
C SER A 32 -11.40 9.06 -18.95
N THR A 33 -10.79 10.21 -19.22
CA THR A 33 -9.77 10.81 -18.33
C THR A 33 -10.38 11.21 -17.00
N SER A 34 -11.58 11.82 -16.99
CA SER A 34 -12.25 12.20 -15.74
C SER A 34 -12.67 10.99 -14.91
N LEU A 35 -13.12 9.90 -15.54
CA LEU A 35 -13.42 8.64 -14.86
C LEU A 35 -12.17 8.00 -14.24
N LEU A 36 -11.04 8.00 -14.96
CA LEU A 36 -9.77 7.53 -14.42
C LEU A 36 -9.32 8.36 -13.22
N GLN A 37 -9.40 9.69 -13.32
CA GLN A 37 -9.04 10.59 -12.20
C GLN A 37 -9.96 10.40 -11.00
N GLU A 38 -11.27 10.22 -11.22
CA GLU A 38 -12.22 9.95 -10.15
C GLU A 38 -11.95 8.61 -9.47
N GLN A 39 -11.68 7.56 -10.23
CA GLN A 39 -11.34 6.25 -9.69
C GLN A 39 -10.01 6.28 -8.94
N LEU A 40 -8.98 6.92 -9.47
CA LEU A 40 -7.72 7.14 -8.77
C LEU A 40 -7.92 7.88 -7.44
N LYS A 41 -8.80 8.88 -7.42
CA LYS A 41 -9.17 9.60 -6.19
C LYS A 41 -9.97 8.73 -5.22
N ASN A 42 -10.85 7.85 -5.72
CA ASN A 42 -11.66 6.96 -4.89
C ASN A 42 -10.86 5.79 -4.32
N VAL A 43 -9.88 5.26 -5.07
CA VAL A 43 -8.97 4.20 -4.60
C VAL A 43 -7.89 4.73 -3.67
N SER A 44 -7.71 6.06 -3.58
CA SER A 44 -6.81 6.68 -2.60
C SER A 44 -7.18 6.38 -1.14
N LYS A 45 -8.11 5.44 -0.92
CA LYS A 45 -8.40 4.88 0.39
C LYS A 45 -7.26 3.99 0.85
N LEU A 46 -6.97 4.11 2.12
CA LEU A 46 -6.00 3.32 2.86
C LEU A 46 -6.30 1.82 2.68
N VAL A 47 -5.36 1.05 2.14
CA VAL A 47 -5.42 -0.41 2.14
C VAL A 47 -4.91 -0.88 3.49
N VAL A 48 -5.77 -1.44 4.32
CA VAL A 48 -5.41 -1.85 5.69
C VAL A 48 -5.61 -3.35 5.85
N THR A 49 -4.62 -4.02 6.44
CA THR A 49 -4.71 -5.38 6.94
C THR A 49 -4.40 -5.38 8.43
N GLU A 50 -5.26 -5.99 9.24
CA GLU A 50 -5.13 -6.03 10.69
C GLU A 50 -4.88 -7.45 11.18
N GLY A 51 -4.08 -7.56 12.23
CA GLY A 51 -3.80 -8.81 12.94
C GLY A 51 -3.69 -8.60 14.43
N HIS A 52 -3.86 -9.68 15.19
CA HIS A 52 -3.65 -9.71 16.63
C HIS A 52 -2.49 -10.65 16.94
N PHE A 53 -1.58 -10.17 17.77
CA PHE A 53 -0.43 -10.93 18.24
C PHE A 53 -0.52 -11.05 19.76
N SER A 54 -0.23 -12.24 20.29
CA SER A 54 -0.15 -12.48 21.72
C SER A 54 1.09 -13.32 21.98
N GLU A 55 2.01 -12.77 22.77
CA GLU A 55 3.29 -13.39 23.07
C GLU A 55 3.59 -13.23 24.57
N VAL A 56 4.41 -14.16 25.11
CA VAL A 56 4.95 -14.07 26.46
C VAL A 56 6.42 -13.69 26.36
N PHE A 57 6.77 -12.58 26.96
CA PHE A 57 8.11 -12.03 26.96
C PHE A 57 8.76 -12.20 28.32
N ASN A 58 9.94 -12.82 28.37
CA ASN A 58 10.75 -12.97 29.56
C ASN A 58 11.83 -11.88 29.56
N TYR A 59 11.85 -11.06 30.60
CA TYR A 59 12.90 -10.11 30.89
C TYR A 59 13.78 -10.64 32.01
N GLU A 60 15.08 -10.68 31.82
CA GLU A 60 16.07 -11.03 32.82
C GLU A 60 17.20 -10.00 32.79
N ASN A 61 17.60 -9.54 33.95
CA ASN A 61 18.74 -8.66 34.11
C ASN A 61 19.52 -9.10 35.35
N SER A 62 20.84 -9.25 35.21
CA SER A 62 21.75 -9.67 36.26
C SER A 62 22.79 -8.59 36.50
N LYS A 63 23.03 -8.27 37.76
CA LYS A 63 24.04 -7.33 38.20
C LYS A 63 25.07 -8.04 39.08
N GLU A 64 26.30 -8.00 38.64
CA GLU A 64 27.43 -8.50 39.43
C GLU A 64 27.76 -7.52 40.54
N ILE A 65 27.90 -8.07 41.79
CA ILE A 65 28.20 -7.31 42.96
C ILE A 65 29.46 -7.95 43.61
N PHE A 66 30.48 -7.16 43.88
CA PHE A 66 31.78 -7.63 44.37
C PHE A 66 32.51 -8.63 43.45
N GLY A 67 32.49 -8.38 42.11
CA GLY A 67 33.02 -9.29 41.12
C GLY A 67 32.13 -10.54 41.00
N ASP A 68 32.68 -11.67 40.58
CA ASP A 68 31.95 -12.93 40.31
C ASP A 68 31.38 -13.62 41.58
N TYR A 69 31.50 -12.98 42.75
CA TYR A 69 31.13 -13.65 44.03
C TYR A 69 29.65 -13.50 44.39
N LEU A 70 28.98 -12.51 43.87
CA LEU A 70 27.58 -12.26 44.17
C LEU A 70 26.86 -11.64 42.96
N THR A 71 25.79 -12.30 42.52
CA THR A 71 24.96 -11.81 41.44
C THR A 71 23.56 -11.53 41.98
N ALA A 72 23.08 -10.32 41.79
CA ALA A 72 21.70 -9.97 42.08
C ALA A 72 20.90 -9.98 40.77
N GLU A 73 19.80 -10.71 40.74
CA GLU A 73 18.97 -10.89 39.55
C GLU A 73 17.63 -10.17 39.68
N LYS A 74 17.12 -9.75 38.55
CA LYS A 74 15.70 -9.32 38.43
C LYS A 74 15.10 -9.94 37.17
N LYS A 75 13.84 -10.40 37.30
CA LYS A 75 13.11 -11.10 36.23
C LYS A 75 11.70 -10.59 36.18
N ALA A 76 11.17 -10.48 34.97
CA ALA A 76 9.76 -10.21 34.74
C ALA A 76 9.21 -11.08 33.63
N LEU A 77 8.02 -11.64 33.89
CA LEU A 77 7.21 -12.28 32.86
C LEU A 77 6.16 -11.28 32.40
N VAL A 78 6.16 -10.97 31.11
CA VAL A 78 5.27 -9.96 30.53
C VAL A 78 4.42 -10.62 29.45
N ILE A 79 3.10 -10.55 29.60
CA ILE A 79 2.16 -10.96 28.56
C ILE A 79 1.93 -9.73 27.67
N VAL A 80 2.18 -9.91 26.36
CA VAL A 80 2.06 -8.86 25.36
C VAL A 80 0.90 -9.20 24.44
N ASN A 81 -0.14 -8.37 24.44
CA ASN A 81 -1.23 -8.45 23.47
C ASN A 81 -1.16 -7.22 22.56
N ALA A 82 -1.02 -7.43 21.27
CA ALA A 82 -0.88 -6.33 20.34
C ALA A 82 -1.88 -6.41 19.19
N LYS A 83 -2.55 -5.29 18.92
CA LYS A 83 -3.23 -5.06 17.66
C LYS A 83 -2.23 -4.41 16.69
N VAL A 84 -2.04 -5.06 15.54
CA VAL A 84 -1.13 -4.60 14.49
C VAL A 84 -1.93 -4.31 13.24
N SER A 85 -1.65 -3.19 12.59
CA SER A 85 -2.20 -2.87 11.28
C SER A 85 -1.07 -2.55 10.31
N ILE A 86 -1.18 -3.06 9.09
CA ILE A 86 -0.29 -2.75 7.96
C ILE A 86 -1.13 -2.03 6.92
N ALA A 87 -0.70 -0.84 6.53
CA ALA A 87 -1.45 0.03 5.65
C ALA A 87 -0.60 0.59 4.51
N TYR A 88 -1.21 0.71 3.32
CA TYR A 88 -0.68 1.47 2.19
C TYR A 88 -1.53 2.72 2.00
N ASP A 89 -0.93 3.90 2.14
CA ASP A 89 -1.60 5.17 1.87
C ASP A 89 -1.52 5.49 0.36
N LEU A 90 -2.50 5.00 -0.39
CA LEU A 90 -2.55 5.19 -1.84
C LEU A 90 -2.79 6.67 -2.26
N LYS A 91 -3.03 7.59 -1.33
CA LYS A 91 -3.00 9.03 -1.62
C LYS A 91 -1.59 9.49 -2.00
N LYS A 92 -0.56 8.78 -1.54
CA LYS A 92 0.84 9.02 -1.87
C LYS A 92 1.26 8.35 -3.20
N LEU A 93 0.34 7.64 -3.88
CA LEU A 93 0.58 7.06 -5.20
C LEU A 93 0.92 8.17 -6.20
N THR A 94 2.04 8.05 -6.89
CA THR A 94 2.41 8.99 -7.95
C THR A 94 2.12 8.38 -9.30
N TYR A 95 1.42 9.14 -10.14
CA TYR A 95 1.04 8.69 -11.48
C TYR A 95 1.04 9.85 -12.48
N LYS A 96 1.08 9.50 -13.77
CA LYS A 96 0.95 10.42 -14.90
C LYS A 96 -0.08 9.86 -15.87
N ILE A 97 -0.93 10.74 -16.38
CA ILE A 97 -1.91 10.42 -17.42
C ILE A 97 -1.43 11.08 -18.72
N ASP A 98 -1.28 10.28 -19.76
CA ASP A 98 -0.97 10.73 -21.11
C ASP A 98 -2.20 10.47 -21.99
N GLU A 99 -2.89 11.53 -22.35
CA GLU A 99 -4.12 11.48 -23.16
C GLU A 99 -3.84 11.18 -24.62
N GLU A 100 -2.68 11.58 -25.14
CA GLU A 100 -2.32 11.38 -26.56
C GLU A 100 -2.07 9.90 -26.85
N THR A 101 -1.34 9.23 -25.96
CA THR A 101 -1.04 7.80 -26.05
C THR A 101 -2.06 6.91 -25.36
N LYS A 102 -3.06 7.50 -24.68
CA LYS A 102 -4.02 6.80 -23.80
C LYS A 102 -3.31 5.90 -22.81
N THR A 103 -2.36 6.45 -22.07
CA THR A 103 -1.53 5.70 -21.13
C THR A 103 -1.64 6.25 -19.73
N LEU A 104 -1.96 5.40 -18.75
CA LEU A 104 -1.83 5.66 -17.32
C LEU A 104 -0.51 5.07 -16.83
N GLN A 105 0.42 5.91 -16.40
CA GLN A 105 1.69 5.51 -15.83
C GLN A 105 1.65 5.61 -14.31
N ILE A 106 1.80 4.51 -13.60
CA ILE A 106 2.08 4.50 -12.17
C ILE A 106 3.60 4.63 -12.02
N LEU A 107 4.05 5.73 -11.41
CA LEU A 107 5.47 6.04 -11.25
C LEU A 107 6.02 5.42 -9.97
N SER A 108 5.28 5.54 -8.85
CA SER A 108 5.67 4.91 -7.59
C SER A 108 4.45 4.51 -6.77
N ILE A 109 4.60 3.40 -6.07
CA ILE A 109 3.67 2.92 -5.05
C ILE A 109 4.31 3.25 -3.69
N PRO A 110 3.57 3.78 -2.70
CA PRO A 110 4.10 4.06 -1.38
C PRO A 110 4.50 2.77 -0.67
N GLU A 111 5.48 2.85 0.22
CA GLU A 111 5.81 1.78 1.14
C GLU A 111 4.69 1.59 2.17
N HIS A 112 4.59 0.39 2.72
CA HIS A 112 3.64 0.12 3.79
C HIS A 112 4.08 0.77 5.11
N GLU A 113 3.09 1.14 5.90
CA GLU A 113 3.27 1.65 7.25
C GLU A 113 2.78 0.57 8.23
N ILE A 114 3.63 0.18 9.18
CA ILE A 114 3.27 -0.75 10.26
C ILE A 114 2.91 0.08 11.49
N SER A 115 1.71 -0.10 12.00
CA SER A 115 1.26 0.49 13.25
C SER A 115 1.00 -0.61 14.26
N MET A 116 1.66 -0.54 15.41
CA MET A 116 1.54 -1.51 16.49
C MET A 116 1.04 -0.82 17.75
N ASN A 117 0.10 -1.45 18.44
CA ASN A 117 -0.43 -0.98 19.71
C ASN A 117 -0.36 -2.12 20.73
N PRO A 118 0.83 -2.34 21.35
CA PRO A 118 1.00 -3.38 22.35
C PRO A 118 0.42 -2.96 23.68
N ASP A 119 -0.30 -3.88 24.31
CA ASP A 119 -0.73 -3.84 25.70
C ASP A 119 0.12 -4.83 26.49
N LEU A 120 0.79 -4.35 27.53
CA LEU A 120 1.75 -5.10 28.34
C LEU A 120 1.17 -5.38 29.71
N GLU A 121 0.99 -6.64 30.04
CA GLU A 121 0.57 -7.11 31.34
C GLU A 121 1.73 -7.80 32.04
N TYR A 122 2.17 -7.23 33.17
CA TYR A 122 3.23 -7.81 34.00
C TYR A 122 2.61 -8.87 34.90
N TYR A 123 2.89 -10.14 34.60
CA TYR A 123 2.30 -11.28 35.28
C TYR A 123 3.09 -11.68 36.53
N ASP A 124 4.45 -11.70 36.44
CA ASP A 124 5.34 -12.06 37.54
C ASP A 124 6.55 -11.13 37.52
N ILE A 125 6.83 -10.50 38.65
CA ILE A 125 7.99 -9.63 38.85
C ILE A 125 8.73 -10.13 40.07
N GLN A 126 10.00 -10.49 39.89
CA GLN A 126 10.91 -10.94 40.93
C GLN A 126 12.18 -10.11 40.88
N ASP A 127 12.60 -9.57 41.99
CA ASP A 127 13.84 -8.80 42.10
C ASP A 127 14.57 -9.05 43.41
N ASP A 128 15.89 -8.90 43.36
CA ASP A 128 16.74 -8.93 44.55
C ASP A 128 16.86 -7.54 45.14
N PHE A 129 17.03 -7.48 46.48
CA PHE A 129 17.18 -6.22 47.24
C PHE A 129 18.28 -5.30 46.66
N LEU A 130 19.36 -5.91 46.06
CA LEU A 130 20.49 -5.17 45.48
C LEU A 130 20.33 -4.90 43.98
N ASN A 131 19.25 -5.36 43.38
CA ASN A 131 18.90 -5.14 41.97
C ASN A 131 17.38 -5.03 41.81
N ALA A 132 16.76 -4.05 42.48
CA ALA A 132 15.33 -3.77 42.41
C ALA A 132 14.94 -3.24 41.03
N PHE A 133 13.64 -3.42 40.65
CA PHE A 133 13.11 -2.83 39.44
C PHE A 133 13.02 -1.30 39.54
N GLU A 134 13.54 -0.63 38.53
CA GLU A 134 13.48 0.81 38.38
C GLU A 134 12.64 1.21 37.16
N ALA A 135 12.27 2.49 37.04
CA ALA A 135 11.48 3.00 35.90
C ALA A 135 12.15 2.75 34.53
N GLU A 136 13.50 2.73 34.53
CA GLU A 136 14.30 2.43 33.34
C GLU A 136 14.09 1.00 32.85
N ASP A 137 13.91 0.03 33.74
CA ASP A 137 13.67 -1.37 33.38
C ASP A 137 12.36 -1.55 32.63
N TYR A 138 11.30 -0.87 33.08
CA TYR A 138 10.02 -0.90 32.40
C TYR A 138 10.09 -0.29 31.00
N ASN A 139 10.89 0.77 30.82
CA ASN A 139 11.12 1.35 29.51
C ASN A 139 11.92 0.40 28.61
N ASN A 140 12.97 -0.24 29.14
CA ASN A 140 13.78 -1.22 28.43
C ASN A 140 12.93 -2.45 27.99
N ILE A 141 12.05 -2.92 28.88
CA ILE A 141 11.09 -3.99 28.55
C ILE A 141 10.20 -3.55 27.39
N LYS A 142 9.59 -2.36 27.47
CA LYS A 142 8.72 -1.83 26.41
C LYS A 142 9.45 -1.71 25.07
N ASP A 143 10.67 -1.19 25.08
CA ASP A 143 11.46 -1.04 23.85
C ASP A 143 11.85 -2.40 23.25
N SER A 144 12.23 -3.36 24.12
CA SER A 144 12.55 -4.71 23.70
C SER A 144 11.34 -5.45 23.12
N VAL A 145 10.17 -5.29 23.77
CA VAL A 145 8.88 -5.82 23.27
C VAL A 145 8.54 -5.24 21.91
N ASN A 146 8.62 -3.91 21.75
CA ASN A 146 8.34 -3.25 20.48
C ASN A 146 9.25 -3.77 19.36
N LYS A 147 10.54 -3.93 19.64
CA LYS A 147 11.50 -4.46 18.67
C LYS A 147 11.19 -5.91 18.29
N SER A 148 10.98 -6.79 19.29
CA SER A 148 10.65 -8.20 19.05
C SER A 148 9.34 -8.36 18.29
N LEU A 149 8.31 -7.57 18.65
CA LEU A 149 7.03 -7.58 17.98
C LEU A 149 7.16 -7.13 16.53
N LEU A 150 7.93 -6.07 16.23
CA LEU A 150 8.18 -5.61 14.88
C LEU A 150 8.83 -6.71 14.03
N GLU A 151 9.86 -7.37 14.55
CA GLU A 151 10.53 -8.48 13.85
C GLU A 151 9.58 -9.67 13.59
N THR A 152 8.69 -9.97 14.55
CA THR A 152 7.66 -11.01 14.39
C THR A 152 6.64 -10.64 13.32
N VAL A 153 6.19 -9.38 13.33
CA VAL A 153 5.23 -8.86 12.34
C VAL A 153 5.81 -8.88 10.94
N GLU A 154 7.05 -8.41 10.76
CA GLU A 154 7.73 -8.39 9.45
C GLU A 154 7.88 -9.78 8.82
N LYS A 155 8.03 -10.82 9.64
CA LYS A 155 8.13 -12.22 9.21
C LYS A 155 6.78 -12.92 9.09
N SER A 156 5.71 -12.27 9.51
CA SER A 156 4.37 -12.87 9.54
C SER A 156 3.65 -12.84 8.19
N ALA A 157 2.64 -13.67 8.06
CA ALA A 157 1.72 -13.65 6.91
C ALA A 157 0.93 -12.33 6.78
N LEU A 158 0.97 -11.47 7.80
CA LEU A 158 0.25 -10.19 7.76
C LEU A 158 0.81 -9.27 6.69
N VAL A 159 2.14 -9.24 6.51
CA VAL A 159 2.82 -8.45 5.46
C VAL A 159 2.43 -8.94 4.07
N SER A 160 2.54 -10.25 3.84
CA SER A 160 2.16 -10.82 2.53
C SER A 160 0.66 -10.64 2.23
N ASN A 161 -0.22 -10.73 3.24
CA ASN A 161 -1.63 -10.45 3.08
C ASN A 161 -1.90 -8.98 2.70
N ALA A 162 -1.16 -8.03 3.30
CA ALA A 162 -1.26 -6.62 2.96
C ALA A 162 -0.78 -6.36 1.52
N GLN A 163 0.31 -7.01 1.09
CA GLN A 163 0.81 -6.95 -0.28
C GLN A 163 -0.20 -7.50 -1.30
N ASN A 164 -0.78 -8.68 -1.03
CA ASN A 164 -1.79 -9.28 -1.89
C ASN A 164 -3.03 -8.37 -2.03
N ARG A 165 -3.42 -7.73 -0.93
CA ARG A 165 -4.52 -6.78 -0.95
C ARG A 165 -4.20 -5.53 -1.75
N LEU A 166 -2.97 -5.00 -1.64
CA LEU A 166 -2.48 -3.92 -2.48
C LEU A 166 -2.56 -4.28 -3.97
N ILE A 167 -2.03 -5.46 -4.35
CA ILE A 167 -2.06 -5.95 -5.74
C ILE A 167 -3.50 -6.03 -6.23
N SER A 168 -4.42 -6.58 -5.43
CA SER A 168 -5.84 -6.64 -5.78
C SER A 168 -6.47 -5.27 -6.02
N GLU A 169 -6.11 -4.26 -5.23
CA GLU A 169 -6.59 -2.88 -5.46
C GLU A 169 -5.97 -2.26 -6.71
N LEU A 170 -4.70 -2.50 -6.98
CA LEU A 170 -4.03 -2.02 -8.20
C LEU A 170 -4.54 -2.71 -9.47
N SER A 171 -4.92 -3.99 -9.40
CA SER A 171 -5.51 -4.73 -10.52
C SER A 171 -6.83 -4.12 -10.98
N LYS A 172 -7.58 -3.45 -10.10
CA LYS A 172 -8.78 -2.69 -10.49
C LYS A 172 -8.47 -1.56 -11.47
N PHE A 173 -7.28 -0.93 -11.35
CA PHE A 173 -6.84 0.08 -12.32
C PHE A 173 -6.55 -0.56 -13.68
N TYR A 174 -5.96 -1.75 -13.71
CA TYR A 174 -5.73 -2.47 -14.95
C TYR A 174 -7.06 -2.78 -15.65
N ILE A 175 -8.03 -3.34 -14.94
CA ILE A 175 -9.36 -3.65 -15.49
C ILE A 175 -10.02 -2.39 -16.05
N LEU A 176 -9.99 -1.29 -15.28
CA LEU A 176 -10.59 -0.04 -15.70
C LEU A 176 -9.89 0.55 -16.93
N THR A 177 -8.58 0.67 -16.92
CA THR A 177 -7.82 1.22 -18.05
C THR A 177 -8.02 0.40 -19.31
N ASN A 178 -8.00 -0.92 -19.20
CA ASN A 178 -8.23 -1.81 -20.33
C ASN A 178 -9.65 -1.67 -20.89
N SER A 179 -10.68 -1.57 -20.03
CA SER A 179 -12.07 -1.38 -20.43
C SER A 179 -12.31 -0.06 -21.18
N LEU A 180 -11.53 0.97 -20.89
CA LEU A 180 -11.59 2.28 -21.54
C LEU A 180 -10.68 2.38 -22.79
N GLY A 181 -9.99 1.30 -23.16
CA GLY A 181 -9.02 1.27 -24.25
C GLY A 181 -7.71 2.03 -23.96
N TRP A 182 -7.38 2.15 -22.67
CA TRP A 182 -6.14 2.76 -22.19
C TRP A 182 -5.10 1.69 -21.87
N LYS A 183 -3.82 2.07 -21.92
CA LYS A 183 -2.70 1.25 -21.47
C LYS A 183 -2.35 1.58 -20.04
N LEU A 184 -1.95 0.58 -19.26
CA LEU A 184 -1.39 0.77 -17.94
C LEU A 184 0.09 0.44 -17.94
N GLU A 185 0.90 1.29 -17.35
CA GLU A 185 2.33 1.10 -17.16
C GLU A 185 2.72 1.28 -15.70
N TYR A 186 3.68 0.49 -15.23
CA TYR A 186 4.32 0.65 -13.93
C TYR A 186 5.84 0.73 -14.10
N LYS A 187 6.44 1.83 -13.63
CA LYS A 187 7.89 2.11 -13.78
C LYS A 187 8.40 1.90 -15.22
N GLY A 188 7.60 2.28 -16.22
CA GLY A 188 7.93 2.15 -17.63
C GLY A 188 7.68 0.78 -18.26
N ASN A 189 7.19 -0.20 -17.49
CA ASN A 189 6.82 -1.52 -18.01
C ASN A 189 5.30 -1.60 -18.22
N GLN A 190 4.88 -2.06 -19.39
CA GLN A 190 3.47 -2.22 -19.69
C GLN A 190 2.88 -3.40 -18.89
N VAL A 191 1.78 -3.14 -18.21
CA VAL A 191 0.95 -4.15 -17.54
C VAL A 191 -0.07 -4.67 -18.54
N LYS A 192 0.02 -5.95 -18.91
CA LYS A 192 -0.84 -6.61 -19.89
C LYS A 192 -1.84 -7.57 -19.26
N THR A 193 -1.53 -8.04 -18.05
CA THR A 193 -2.36 -8.96 -17.26
C THR A 193 -2.34 -8.54 -15.81
N GLU A 194 -3.28 -9.04 -15.01
CA GLU A 194 -3.29 -8.82 -13.56
C GLU A 194 -2.03 -9.41 -12.89
N ASP A 195 -1.55 -10.56 -13.38
CA ASP A 195 -0.35 -11.23 -12.89
C ASP A 195 0.95 -10.42 -13.13
N ASP A 196 0.94 -9.50 -14.09
CA ASP A 196 2.08 -8.61 -14.32
C ASP A 196 2.30 -7.66 -13.16
N PHE A 197 1.24 -7.23 -12.46
CA PHE A 197 1.39 -6.43 -11.24
C PHE A 197 2.10 -7.20 -10.14
N GLU A 198 1.74 -8.45 -9.92
CA GLU A 198 2.38 -9.27 -8.90
C GLU A 198 3.89 -9.36 -9.14
N ARG A 199 4.30 -9.61 -10.39
CA ARG A 199 5.73 -9.70 -10.77
C ARG A 199 6.49 -8.37 -10.73
N LEU A 200 5.81 -7.24 -10.90
CA LEU A 200 6.45 -5.94 -10.97
C LEU A 200 6.49 -5.22 -9.61
N VAL A 201 5.61 -5.60 -8.68
CA VAL A 201 5.46 -4.97 -7.36
C VAL A 201 6.16 -5.77 -6.26
N LEU A 202 6.17 -7.10 -6.37
CA LEU A 202 6.85 -8.03 -5.45
C LEU A 202 8.26 -8.39 -5.94
#